data_38280d8f9ea3a3d1be2aad25196cb46d
#
_entry.id   38280d8f9ea3a3d1be2aad25196cb46d
#
_cell.length_a   1.000
_cell.length_b   1.000
_cell.length_c   1.000
_cell.angle_alpha   90.00
_cell.angle_beta   90.00
_cell.angle_gamma   90.00
#
_symmetry.space_group_name_H-M   'P 1'
#
loop_
_entity.id
_entity.type
_entity.pdbx_description
1 polymer ?
#
loop_
_entity_poly.entity_id
_entity_poly.type
_entity_poly.pdbx_seq_one_letter_code
_entity_poly.pdbx_strand_id
1 'polypeptide(L)' 'MNIKETELLFQAGALDVPIIKKHDQGDGWTVTLNGTHKLNPLFETARGQIRVFKRLDAAVGVLFEVGFKEIKTVQ' A
#
# COMPACT_ATOMS: atom_id res chain seq x y z
N MET A 1 0.07 -3.84 7.22
CA MET A 1 0.74 -2.64 7.78
C MET A 1 -0.16 -1.43 7.58
N ASN A 2 -0.23 -0.56 8.56
CA ASN A 2 -1.07 0.65 8.50
C ASN A 2 -0.27 1.84 7.97
N ILE A 3 -0.93 3.01 7.86
CA ILE A 3 -0.30 4.20 7.28
C ILE A 3 0.90 4.68 8.08
N LYS A 4 0.85 4.63 9.41
CA LYS A 4 1.96 5.07 10.25
C LYS A 4 3.18 4.17 10.06
N GLU A 5 2.97 2.86 10.03
CA GLU A 5 4.05 1.91 9.79
C GLU A 5 4.65 2.13 8.40
N THR A 6 3.79 2.36 7.41
CA THR A 6 4.22 2.63 6.04
C THR A 6 5.09 3.89 5.98
N GLU A 7 4.68 4.96 6.63
CA GLU A 7 5.45 6.20 6.64
C GLU A 7 6.82 6.02 7.29
N LEU A 8 6.86 5.32 8.43
CA LEU A 8 8.12 5.07 9.12
C LEU A 8 9.07 4.22 8.29
N LEU A 9 8.57 3.15 7.67
CA LEU A 9 9.38 2.28 6.83
C LEU A 9 9.83 2.99 5.56
N PHE A 10 8.99 3.83 4.98
CA PHE A 10 9.37 4.62 3.82
C PHE A 10 10.53 5.56 4.17
N GLN A 11 10.44 6.27 5.29
CA GLN A 11 11.48 7.19 5.74
C GLN A 11 12.80 6.46 6.04
N ALA A 12 12.71 5.21 6.49
CA ALA A 12 13.88 4.38 6.75
C ALA A 12 14.48 3.77 5.48
N GLY A 13 13.86 3.97 4.32
CA GLY A 13 14.32 3.38 3.06
C GLY A 13 14.10 1.87 2.98
N ALA A 14 13.15 1.34 3.75
CA ALA A 14 12.94 -0.09 3.89
C ALA A 14 11.87 -0.65 2.94
N LEU A 15 11.26 0.19 2.10
CA LEU A 15 10.18 -0.24 1.21
C LEU A 15 10.60 -0.20 -0.25
N ASP A 16 10.22 -1.24 -0.99
CA ASP A 16 10.34 -1.29 -2.44
C ASP A 16 9.20 -0.52 -3.10
N VAL A 17 9.19 -0.51 -4.43
CA VAL A 17 8.10 0.11 -5.20
C VAL A 17 6.79 -0.58 -4.81
N PRO A 18 5.77 0.19 -4.38
CA PRO A 18 4.48 -0.40 -4.00
C PRO A 18 3.75 -0.96 -5.21
N ILE A 19 2.95 -1.99 -4.98
CA ILE A 19 2.19 -2.67 -6.02
C ILE A 19 0.70 -2.53 -5.69
N ILE A 20 -0.06 -1.97 -6.61
CA ILE A 20 -1.52 -1.90 -6.50
C ILE A 20 -2.08 -3.05 -7.32
N LYS A 21 -2.86 -3.92 -6.67
CA LYS A 21 -3.49 -5.08 -7.32
C LYS A 21 -4.99 -4.98 -7.22
N LYS A 22 -5.67 -5.50 -8.25
CA LYS A 22 -7.12 -5.63 -8.17
C LYS A 22 -7.48 -6.62 -7.06
N HIS A 23 -8.52 -6.28 -6.30
CA HIS A 23 -8.96 -7.11 -5.16
C HIS A 23 -9.53 -8.44 -5.66
N ASP A 24 -9.07 -9.55 -5.08
CA ASP A 24 -9.43 -10.89 -5.53
C ASP A 24 -10.88 -11.26 -5.24
N GLN A 25 -11.45 -10.69 -4.20
CA GLN A 25 -12.77 -11.11 -3.70
C GLN A 25 -13.86 -10.09 -3.95
N GLY A 26 -13.66 -9.16 -4.89
CA GLY A 26 -14.68 -8.17 -5.18
C GLY A 26 -14.12 -6.98 -5.93
N ASP A 27 -14.88 -5.90 -5.92
CA ASP A 27 -14.46 -4.67 -6.56
C ASP A 27 -13.43 -3.94 -5.69
N GLY A 28 -12.55 -3.20 -6.36
CA GLY A 28 -11.59 -2.36 -5.67
C GLY A 28 -10.15 -2.81 -5.85
N TRP A 29 -9.27 -2.17 -5.10
CA TRP A 29 -7.83 -2.31 -5.25
C TRP A 29 -7.17 -2.43 -3.89
N THR A 30 -6.16 -3.30 -3.78
CA THR A 30 -5.34 -3.44 -2.58
C THR A 30 -3.91 -3.00 -2.88
N VAL A 31 -3.18 -2.63 -1.84
CA VAL A 31 -1.80 -2.17 -1.97
C VAL A 31 -0.88 -3.14 -1.23
N THR A 32 0.18 -3.58 -1.91
CA THR A 32 1.20 -4.43 -1.34
C THR A 32 2.49 -3.62 -1.19
N LEU A 33 3.06 -3.64 0.01
CA LEU A 33 4.25 -2.88 0.38
C LEU A 33 5.35 -3.85 0.82
N ASN A 34 6.15 -4.29 -0.15
CA ASN A 34 7.26 -5.20 0.12
C ASN A 34 8.53 -4.42 0.48
N GLY A 35 9.49 -5.09 1.09
CA GLY A 35 10.75 -4.47 1.44
C GLY A 35 11.55 -5.35 2.40
N THR A 36 12.43 -4.71 3.17
CA THR A 36 13.29 -5.41 4.12
C THR A 36 12.61 -5.68 5.46
N HIS A 37 11.39 -5.22 5.64
CA HIS A 37 10.62 -5.43 6.88
C HIS A 37 10.02 -6.84 6.94
N LYS A 38 9.58 -7.25 8.15
CA LYS A 38 8.94 -8.54 8.37
C LYS A 38 7.46 -8.43 8.69
N LEU A 39 6.87 -7.26 8.48
CA LEU A 39 5.45 -7.03 8.72
C LEU A 39 4.62 -7.53 7.53
N ASN A 40 3.32 -7.73 7.76
CA ASN A 40 2.40 -8.09 6.69
C ASN A 40 2.45 -6.99 5.61
N PRO A 41 2.77 -7.34 4.34
CA PRO A 41 2.94 -6.34 3.29
C PRO A 41 1.65 -5.70 2.81
N LEU A 42 0.47 -6.25 3.14
CA LEU A 42 -0.79 -5.66 2.70
C LEU A 42 -1.09 -4.38 3.50
N PHE A 43 -1.46 -3.33 2.77
CA PHE A 43 -1.83 -2.07 3.39
C PHE A 43 -3.17 -2.23 4.12
N GLU A 44 -3.23 -1.74 5.36
CA GLU A 44 -4.35 -1.96 6.25
C GLU A 44 -4.94 -0.65 6.77
N THR A 45 -6.18 -0.72 7.22
CA THR A 45 -6.81 0.35 7.97
C THR A 45 -6.17 0.47 9.35
N ALA A 46 -6.48 1.55 10.07
CA ALA A 46 -5.99 1.73 11.44
C ALA A 46 -6.45 0.62 12.38
N ARG A 47 -7.51 -0.10 12.02
CA ARG A 47 -8.05 -1.23 12.81
C ARG A 47 -7.42 -2.58 12.45
N GLY A 48 -6.50 -2.60 11.51
CA GLY A 48 -5.82 -3.83 11.10
C GLY A 48 -6.53 -4.65 10.06
N GLN A 49 -7.54 -4.12 9.40
CA GLN A 49 -8.22 -4.78 8.29
C GLN A 49 -7.60 -4.36 6.97
N ILE A 50 -7.57 -5.28 5.99
CA ILE A 50 -7.05 -4.96 4.66
C ILE A 50 -7.78 -3.75 4.10
N ARG A 51 -7.03 -2.73 3.70
CA ARG A 51 -7.63 -1.53 3.10
C ARG A 51 -7.92 -1.80 1.62
N VAL A 52 -9.19 -1.71 1.26
CA VAL A 52 -9.63 -1.84 -0.13
C VAL A 52 -10.04 -0.47 -0.64
N PHE A 53 -9.39 -0.01 -1.72
CA PHE A 53 -9.73 1.26 -2.36
C PHE A 53 -10.72 0.99 -3.49
N LYS A 54 -11.83 1.70 -3.49
CA LYS A 54 -12.83 1.54 -4.57
C LYS A 54 -12.33 2.10 -5.90
N ARG A 55 -11.40 3.07 -5.84
CA ARG A 55 -10.88 3.74 -7.03
C ARG A 55 -9.37 3.65 -7.03
N LEU A 56 -8.81 3.40 -8.21
CA LEU A 56 -7.37 3.31 -8.39
C LEU A 56 -6.67 4.62 -8.03
N ASP A 57 -7.24 5.76 -8.43
CA ASP A 57 -6.65 7.05 -8.15
C ASP A 57 -6.58 7.37 -6.65
N ALA A 58 -7.53 6.86 -5.87
CA ALA A 58 -7.48 7.02 -4.42
C ALA A 58 -6.27 6.28 -3.81
N ALA A 59 -6.00 5.06 -4.28
CA ALA A 59 -4.83 4.30 -3.83
C ALA A 59 -3.53 5.01 -4.22
N VAL A 60 -3.45 5.48 -5.45
CA VAL A 60 -2.28 6.22 -5.95
C VAL A 60 -2.06 7.48 -5.11
N GLY A 61 -3.14 8.22 -4.80
CA GLY A 61 -3.05 9.45 -4.01
C GLY A 61 -2.46 9.22 -2.62
N VAL A 62 -2.89 8.17 -1.94
CA VAL A 62 -2.37 7.81 -0.61
C VAL A 62 -0.86 7.51 -0.68
N LEU A 63 -0.44 6.76 -1.69
CA LEU A 63 0.97 6.41 -1.86
C LEU A 63 1.83 7.64 -2.18
N PHE A 64 1.32 8.56 -2.98
CA PHE A 64 2.03 9.80 -3.26
C PHE A 64 2.15 10.67 -2.00
N GLU A 65 1.14 10.68 -1.15
CA GLU A 65 1.20 11.41 0.12
C GLU A 65 2.27 10.85 1.06
N VAL A 66 2.49 9.54 1.04
CA VAL A 66 3.57 8.92 1.82
C VAL A 66 4.94 9.37 1.28
N GLY A 67 5.04 9.59 -0.03
CA GLY A 67 6.28 10.03 -0.65
C GLY A 67 6.76 9.17 -1.80
N PHE A 68 6.03 8.11 -2.16
CA PHE A 68 6.41 7.24 -3.27
C PHE A 68 6.32 8.01 -4.60
N LYS A 69 7.31 7.81 -5.45
CA LYS A 69 7.35 8.42 -6.79
C LYS A 69 7.07 7.42 -7.89
N GLU A 70 7.20 6.13 -7.59
CA GLU A 70 6.94 5.05 -8.53
C GLU A 70 5.94 4.08 -7.91
N ILE A 71 5.00 3.62 -8.70
CA ILE A 71 3.95 2.70 -8.27
C ILE A 71 3.71 1.72 -9.41
N LYS A 72 3.64 0.42 -9.07
CA LYS A 72 3.24 -0.61 -10.03
C LYS A 72 1.76 -0.91 -9.87
N THR A 73 1.08 -1.11 -11.00
CA THR A 73 -0.33 -1.54 -11.00
C THR A 73 -0.42 -2.87 -11.74
N VAL A 74 -1.07 -3.84 -11.11
CA VAL A 74 -1.28 -5.18 -11.69
C VAL A 74 -2.78 -5.46 -11.71
N GLN A 75 -3.28 -5.93 -12.83
CA GLN A 75 -4.69 -6.30 -13.00
C GLN A 75 -4.90 -7.80 -13.01
#